data_9a333ae3bd9d97ffcd16dc46240d8474
#
_entry.id   9a333ae3bd9d97ffcd16dc46240d8474
#
_cell.length_a   1.000
_cell.length_b   1.000
_cell.length_c   1.000
_cell.angle_alpha   90.00
_cell.angle_beta   90.00
_cell.angle_gamma   90.00
#
_symmetry.space_group_name_H-M   'P 1'
#
loop_
_entity.id
_entity.type
_entity.pdbx_description
1 polymer ?
#
loop_
_entity_poly.entity_id
_entity_poly.type
_entity_poly.pdbx_seq_one_letter_code
_entity_poly.pdbx_strand_id
1 'polypeptide(L)' 'MNNVLDSAHARPADPILLVRKAPHAQVWSVWASLEGTAAEEIFEGSSEQEALEWIATGGQSWLEERRRRRNA' A
#
# COMPACT_ATOMS: atom_id res chain seq x y z
N MET A 1 -24.64 15.71 -6.21
CA MET A 1 -23.80 14.77 -6.74
C MET A 1 -22.32 15.09 -6.61
N ASN A 2 -21.98 16.30 -6.63
CA ASN A 2 -20.59 16.65 -6.47
C ASN A 2 -20.08 16.44 -5.07
N ASN A 3 -20.97 16.24 -4.13
CA ASN A 3 -20.56 16.08 -2.75
C ASN A 3 -19.63 14.93 -2.53
N VAL A 4 -19.85 13.87 -3.29
CA VAL A 4 -18.98 12.71 -3.16
C VAL A 4 -17.57 13.05 -3.59
N LEU A 5 -17.47 13.78 -4.67
CA LEU A 5 -16.18 14.20 -5.16
C LEU A 5 -15.49 15.13 -4.18
N ASP A 6 -16.25 16.04 -3.61
CA ASP A 6 -15.70 16.97 -2.65
C ASP A 6 -15.17 16.24 -1.43
N SER A 7 -15.93 15.26 -0.97
CA SER A 7 -15.47 14.47 0.18
C SER A 7 -14.19 13.73 -0.13
N ALA A 8 -14.09 13.19 -1.32
CA ALA A 8 -12.89 12.48 -1.71
C ALA A 8 -11.68 13.39 -1.74
N HIS A 9 -11.90 14.62 -2.18
CA HIS A 9 -10.80 15.58 -2.25
C HIS A 9 -10.40 16.10 -0.89
N ALA A 10 -11.31 16.08 0.05
CA ALA A 10 -11.02 16.61 1.38
C ALA A 10 -10.11 15.71 2.18
N ARG A 11 -9.95 14.46 1.76
CA ARG A 11 -9.13 13.50 2.48
C ARG A 11 -7.94 13.06 1.66
N PRO A 12 -6.75 12.96 2.27
CA PRO A 12 -5.62 12.38 1.57
C PRO A 12 -5.92 10.93 1.23
N ALA A 13 -5.50 10.50 0.07
CA ALA A 13 -5.69 9.13 -0.36
C ALA A 13 -4.68 8.22 0.31
N ASP A 14 -5.10 7.01 0.65
CA ASP A 14 -4.18 5.99 1.12
C ASP A 14 -3.46 5.39 -0.08
N PRO A 15 -2.22 4.95 0.10
CA PRO A 15 -1.54 4.23 -0.97
C PRO A 15 -2.24 2.91 -1.28
N ILE A 16 -2.09 2.46 -2.50
CA ILE A 16 -2.57 1.16 -2.92
C ILE A 16 -1.44 0.16 -2.72
N LEU A 17 -1.75 -0.97 -2.11
CA LEU A 17 -0.76 -2.02 -1.89
C LEU A 17 -0.84 -3.02 -3.02
N LEU A 18 0.29 -3.23 -3.69
CA LEU A 18 0.37 -4.09 -4.87
C LEU A 18 1.38 -5.20 -4.64
N VAL A 19 1.06 -6.39 -5.13
CA VAL A 19 1.97 -7.53 -5.08
C VAL A 19 2.67 -7.65 -6.43
N ARG A 20 3.98 -7.79 -6.41
CA ARG A 20 4.78 -7.94 -7.63
C ARG A 20 5.79 -9.05 -7.44
N LYS A 21 5.99 -9.85 -8.48
CA LYS A 21 6.99 -10.91 -8.47
C LYS A 21 8.22 -10.46 -9.21
N ALA A 22 9.39 -10.72 -8.63
CA ALA A 22 10.64 -10.44 -9.31
C ALA A 22 10.76 -11.36 -10.53
N PRO A 23 11.24 -10.84 -11.67
CA PRO A 23 11.23 -11.64 -12.90
C PRO A 23 12.14 -12.86 -12.88
N HIS A 24 13.20 -12.84 -12.09
CA HIS A 24 14.18 -13.93 -12.12
C HIS A 24 14.44 -14.52 -10.76
N ALA A 25 13.52 -14.36 -9.82
CA ALA A 25 13.72 -14.89 -8.48
C ALA A 25 12.36 -15.23 -7.86
N GLN A 26 12.40 -16.10 -6.85
CA GLN A 26 11.20 -16.42 -6.09
C GLN A 26 11.01 -15.38 -5.00
N VAL A 27 10.86 -14.15 -5.42
CA VAL A 27 10.67 -13.03 -4.50
C VAL A 27 9.39 -12.32 -4.86
N TRP A 28 8.51 -12.19 -3.89
CA TRP A 28 7.24 -11.51 -4.06
C TRP A 28 7.24 -10.29 -3.15
N SER A 29 7.07 -9.12 -3.75
CA SER A 29 7.18 -7.86 -3.02
C SER A 29 5.83 -7.19 -2.93
N VAL A 30 5.62 -6.45 -1.84
CA VAL A 30 4.46 -5.59 -1.71
C VAL A 30 4.96 -4.16 -1.88
N TRP A 31 4.30 -3.43 -2.76
CA TRP A 31 4.65 -2.05 -3.07
C TRP A 31 3.50 -1.15 -2.68
N ALA A 32 3.83 -0.02 -2.11
CA ALA A 32 2.85 1.03 -1.82
C ALA A 32 2.93 2.05 -2.93
N SER A 33 1.82 2.27 -3.60
CA SER A 33 1.74 3.20 -4.72
C SER A 33 0.77 4.32 -4.40
N LEU A 34 1.22 5.55 -4.52
CA LEU A 34 0.39 6.71 -4.28
C LEU A 34 0.55 7.64 -5.46
N GLU A 35 -0.58 8.12 -5.96
CA GLU A 35 -0.57 8.99 -7.13
C GLU A 35 0.32 10.19 -6.88
N GLY A 36 1.17 10.49 -7.85
CA GLY A 36 2.06 11.63 -7.75
C GLY A 36 3.38 11.35 -7.07
N THR A 37 3.59 10.13 -6.59
CA THR A 37 4.86 9.76 -5.97
C THR A 37 5.34 8.43 -6.54
N ALA A 38 6.62 8.14 -6.33
CA ALA A 38 7.18 6.87 -6.74
C ALA A 38 6.68 5.76 -5.83
N ALA A 39 6.47 4.58 -6.39
CA ALA A 39 6.08 3.43 -5.59
C ALA A 39 7.23 3.02 -4.69
N GLU A 40 6.89 2.51 -3.52
CA GLU A 40 7.86 2.15 -2.51
C GLU A 40 7.68 0.69 -2.13
N GLU A 41 8.77 -0.08 -2.13
CA GLU A 41 8.71 -1.47 -1.68
C GLU A 41 8.68 -1.51 -0.16
N ILE A 42 7.66 -2.18 0.40
CA ILE A 42 7.47 -2.19 1.85
C ILE A 42 7.49 -3.57 2.46
N PHE A 43 7.52 -4.63 1.64
CA PHE A 43 7.58 -5.98 2.15
C PHE A 43 8.14 -6.88 1.07
N GLU A 44 8.86 -7.92 1.49
CA GLU A 44 9.43 -8.89 0.57
C GLU A 44 9.26 -10.28 1.17
N GLY A 45 8.69 -11.20 0.39
CA GLY A 45 8.46 -12.55 0.84
C GLY A 45 8.85 -13.55 -0.21
N SER A 46 8.74 -14.84 0.12
CA SER A 46 9.15 -15.91 -0.77
C SER A 46 8.02 -16.53 -1.55
N SER A 47 6.78 -16.10 -1.33
CA SER A 47 5.63 -16.60 -2.06
C SER A 47 4.57 -15.53 -2.16
N GLU A 48 3.68 -15.69 -3.15
CA GLU A 48 2.57 -14.78 -3.31
C GLU A 48 1.66 -14.82 -2.09
N GLN A 49 1.42 -16.01 -1.57
CA GLN A 49 0.57 -16.16 -0.39
C GLN A 49 1.13 -15.38 0.78
N GLU A 50 2.43 -15.45 0.97
CA GLU A 50 3.07 -14.73 2.06
C GLU A 50 2.87 -13.23 1.91
N ALA A 51 3.00 -12.73 0.69
CA ALA A 51 2.80 -11.30 0.42
C ALA A 51 1.35 -10.89 0.69
N LEU A 52 0.40 -11.72 0.25
CA LEU A 52 -1.01 -11.41 0.45
C LEU A 52 -1.38 -11.47 1.93
N GLU A 53 -0.84 -12.42 2.67
CA GLU A 53 -1.08 -12.51 4.10
C GLU A 53 -0.51 -11.29 4.81
N TRP A 54 0.66 -10.83 4.38
CA TRP A 54 1.24 -9.65 4.99
C TRP A 54 0.35 -8.43 4.76
N ILE A 55 -0.22 -8.31 3.56
CA ILE A 55 -1.14 -7.19 3.28
C ILE A 55 -2.32 -7.22 4.23
N ALA A 56 -2.86 -8.41 4.48
CA ALA A 56 -4.04 -8.54 5.33
C ALA A 56 -3.75 -8.25 6.80
N THR A 57 -2.51 -8.40 7.23
CA THR A 57 -2.14 -8.19 8.63
C THR A 57 -1.20 -7.01 8.79
N GLY A 58 0.06 -7.17 8.38
CA GLY A 58 1.07 -6.13 8.54
C GLY A 58 0.79 -4.91 7.69
N GLY A 59 0.18 -5.10 6.52
CA GLY A 59 -0.14 -3.99 5.65
C GLY A 59 -1.13 -3.02 6.28
N GLN A 60 -2.09 -3.54 7.02
CA GLN A 60 -3.06 -2.68 7.68
C GLN A 60 -2.39 -1.85 8.77
N SER A 61 -1.50 -2.47 9.52
CA SER A 61 -0.73 -1.75 10.54
C SER A 61 0.16 -0.68 9.91
N TRP A 62 0.76 -1.02 8.78
CA TRP A 62 1.61 -0.08 8.07
C TRP A 62 0.81 1.15 7.60
N LEU A 63 -0.39 0.92 7.08
CA LEU A 63 -1.26 2.01 6.65
C LEU A 63 -1.70 2.88 7.83
N GLU A 64 -2.04 2.26 8.95
CA GLU A 64 -2.43 3.00 10.14
C GLU A 64 -1.30 3.86 10.66
N GLU A 65 -0.10 3.31 10.66
CA GLU A 65 1.06 4.06 11.10
C GLU A 65 1.31 5.26 10.19
N ARG A 66 1.14 5.06 8.90
CA ARG A 66 1.33 6.14 7.94
C ARG A 66 0.30 7.25 8.15
N ARG A 67 -0.96 6.87 8.39
CA ARG A 67 -2.00 7.86 8.67
C ARG A 67 -1.70 8.63 9.93
N ARG A 68 -1.22 7.93 10.94
CA ARG A 68 -0.91 8.55 12.22
C ARG A 68 0.21 9.57 12.06
N ARG A 69 1.24 9.22 11.32
CA ARG A 69 2.35 10.13 11.09
C ARG A 69 1.92 11.34 10.28
N ARG A 70 1.01 11.12 9.35
CA ARG A 70 0.54 12.22 8.51
C ARG A 70 -0.28 13.22 9.30
N ASN A 71 -0.98 12.75 10.32
CA ASN A 71 -1.83 13.60 11.14
C ASN A 71 -1.09 14.21 12.34
N ALA A 72 0.12 13.82 12.58
CA ALA A 72 0.87 14.29 13.75
C ALA A 72 1.42 15.72 13.58
#